data_20833953617fdaa6bde9537a6977ead5
#
_entry.id   20833953617fdaa6bde9537a6977ead5
#
_cell.length_a   1.000
_cell.length_b   1.000
_cell.length_c   1.000
_cell.angle_alpha   90.00
_cell.angle_beta   90.00
_cell.angle_gamma   90.00
#
_symmetry.space_group_name_H-M   'P 1'
#
loop_
_entity.id
_entity.type
_entity.pdbx_description
1 polymer ?
#
loop_
_entity_poly.entity_id
_entity_poly.type
_entity_poly.pdbx_seq_one_letter_code
_entity_poly.pdbx_strand_id
1 'polypeptide(L)'
;MIRQTFAALALAGTAVSVVHAAQLTVEEIDADSRVQTLYQCANQKQPVRVSYWRAGNGQSFALVPVNGQQMLFVDTVSASGARYQAGRYTWWTKGKEGTLRDEIADQNAAPLLGDCVQVEKKKKKKG
;
A
#
# COMPACT_ATOMS: atom_id res chain seq x y z
N MET A 1 -7.98 -58.41 45.90
CA MET A 1 -8.41 -56.99 45.76
C MET A 1 -7.48 -56.29 44.79
N ILE A 2 -7.95 -56.04 43.57
CA ILE A 2 -7.17 -55.36 42.55
C ILE A 2 -7.51 -53.88 42.63
N ARG A 3 -6.54 -53.03 43.03
CA ARG A 3 -6.69 -51.57 42.96
C ARG A 3 -6.30 -51.14 41.55
N GLN A 4 -7.28 -50.77 40.76
CA GLN A 4 -7.01 -50.09 39.51
C GLN A 4 -6.73 -48.62 39.77
N THR A 5 -5.49 -48.23 39.56
CA THR A 5 -5.10 -46.82 39.51
C THR A 5 -5.35 -46.30 38.13
N PHE A 6 -6.37 -45.47 37.98
CA PHE A 6 -6.58 -44.71 36.75
C PHE A 6 -5.60 -43.55 36.70
N ALA A 7 -4.62 -43.63 35.80
CA ALA A 7 -3.77 -42.49 35.51
C ALA A 7 -4.55 -41.53 34.59
N ALA A 8 -4.93 -40.39 35.11
CA ALA A 8 -5.53 -39.32 34.31
C ALA A 8 -4.43 -38.69 33.45
N LEU A 9 -4.48 -38.94 32.16
CA LEU A 9 -3.65 -38.21 31.18
C LEU A 9 -4.23 -36.80 31.03
N ALA A 10 -3.55 -35.82 31.65
CA ALA A 10 -3.85 -34.43 31.39
C ALA A 10 -3.29 -34.06 30.02
N LEU A 11 -4.15 -33.96 29.01
CA LEU A 11 -3.82 -33.35 27.71
C LEU A 11 -3.66 -31.85 27.94
N ALA A 12 -2.40 -31.38 28.07
CA ALA A 12 -2.11 -29.96 27.99
C ALA A 12 -2.33 -29.49 26.56
N GLY A 13 -3.52 -28.94 26.28
CA GLY A 13 -3.82 -28.28 25.04
C GLY A 13 -2.98 -27.01 24.93
N THR A 14 -1.98 -26.99 24.06
CA THR A 14 -1.30 -25.76 23.70
C THR A 14 -2.28 -24.89 22.89
N ALA A 15 -2.79 -23.85 23.52
CA ALA A 15 -3.58 -22.85 22.82
C ALA A 15 -2.64 -22.10 21.86
N VAL A 16 -2.76 -22.37 20.55
CA VAL A 16 -2.09 -21.58 19.53
C VAL A 16 -2.83 -20.26 19.42
N SER A 17 -2.25 -19.20 19.98
CA SER A 17 -2.78 -17.85 19.79
C SER A 17 -2.55 -17.42 18.36
N VAL A 18 -3.61 -17.40 17.56
CA VAL A 18 -3.55 -16.82 16.21
C VAL A 18 -3.58 -15.31 16.36
N VAL A 19 -2.43 -14.67 16.12
CA VAL A 19 -2.34 -13.22 16.08
C VAL A 19 -2.91 -12.74 14.74
N HIS A 20 -4.10 -12.17 14.77
CA HIS A 20 -4.68 -11.50 13.61
C HIS A 20 -4.16 -10.07 13.56
N ALA A 21 -3.57 -9.68 12.43
CA ALA A 21 -3.22 -8.29 12.20
C ALA A 21 -4.49 -7.45 12.14
N ALA A 22 -4.56 -6.38 12.92
CA ALA A 22 -5.67 -5.44 12.87
C ALA A 22 -5.58 -4.59 11.58
N GLN A 23 -6.70 -4.35 10.94
CA GLN A 23 -6.77 -3.39 9.83
C GLN A 23 -6.69 -1.97 10.37
N LEU A 24 -5.96 -1.11 9.67
CA LEU A 24 -5.93 0.31 10.00
C LEU A 24 -7.27 0.95 9.63
N THR A 25 -7.98 1.43 10.63
CA THR A 25 -9.23 2.17 10.46
C THR A 25 -9.13 3.46 11.25
N VAL A 26 -9.44 4.59 10.62
CA VAL A 26 -9.47 5.90 11.28
C VAL A 26 -10.90 6.42 11.18
N GLU A 27 -11.65 6.29 12.27
CA GLU A 27 -13.09 6.61 12.32
C GLU A 27 -13.37 8.10 12.08
N GLU A 28 -12.44 8.96 12.43
CA GLU A 28 -12.57 10.41 12.30
C GLU A 28 -12.33 10.93 10.88
N ILE A 29 -11.90 10.06 9.97
CA ILE A 29 -11.58 10.43 8.59
C ILE A 29 -12.42 9.62 7.62
N ASP A 30 -13.40 10.27 7.03
CA ASP A 30 -14.22 9.68 5.97
C ASP A 30 -13.54 9.86 4.62
N ALA A 31 -13.42 8.78 3.87
CA ALA A 31 -12.92 8.81 2.51
C ALA A 31 -14.09 8.78 1.52
N ASP A 32 -14.22 9.83 0.71
CA ASP A 32 -15.34 9.99 -0.23
C ASP A 32 -15.23 9.06 -1.44
N SER A 33 -14.01 8.74 -1.83
CA SER A 33 -13.78 7.96 -3.05
C SER A 33 -12.47 7.19 -2.98
N ARG A 34 -12.47 6.06 -3.65
CA ARG A 34 -11.27 5.26 -3.89
C ARG A 34 -11.09 5.07 -5.40
N VAL A 35 -9.92 5.45 -5.90
CA VAL A 35 -9.54 5.24 -7.30
C VAL A 35 -8.31 4.35 -7.35
N GLN A 36 -8.35 3.31 -8.15
CA GLN A 36 -7.19 2.45 -8.41
C GLN A 36 -6.63 2.76 -9.79
N THR A 37 -5.34 3.05 -9.83
CA THR A 37 -4.63 3.36 -11.06
C THR A 37 -3.49 2.37 -11.27
N LEU A 38 -3.37 1.85 -12.47
CA LEU A 38 -2.25 1.00 -12.86
C LEU A 38 -1.20 1.84 -13.57
N TYR A 39 0.05 1.67 -13.18
CA TYR A 39 1.20 2.31 -13.80
C TYR A 39 2.13 1.26 -14.38
N GLN A 40 2.59 1.50 -15.59
CA GLN A 40 3.72 0.75 -16.14
C GLN A 40 4.97 1.57 -15.90
N CYS A 41 5.90 1.02 -15.13
CA CYS A 41 7.17 1.64 -14.80
C CYS A 41 8.29 1.00 -15.61
N ALA A 42 9.28 1.79 -16.05
CA ALA A 42 10.36 1.31 -16.91
C ALA A 42 11.20 0.19 -16.26
N ASN A 43 11.34 0.22 -14.95
CA ASN A 43 12.11 -0.75 -14.18
C ASN A 43 11.28 -1.89 -13.58
N GLN A 44 10.03 -2.06 -13.99
CA GLN A 44 9.14 -3.11 -13.52
C GLN A 44 8.57 -3.92 -14.69
N LYS A 45 8.54 -5.24 -14.55
CA LYS A 45 7.95 -6.13 -15.56
C LYS A 45 6.43 -6.11 -15.53
N GLN A 46 5.85 -5.97 -14.34
CA GLN A 46 4.41 -5.98 -14.15
C GLN A 46 3.90 -4.58 -13.82
N PRO A 47 2.67 -4.24 -14.22
CA PRO A 47 2.06 -2.97 -13.81
C PRO A 47 1.98 -2.85 -12.29
N VAL A 48 2.18 -1.65 -11.80
CA VAL A 48 2.11 -1.29 -10.39
C VAL A 48 0.76 -0.65 -10.12
N ARG A 49 0.06 -1.16 -9.12
CA ARG A 49 -1.23 -0.62 -8.71
C ARG A 49 -1.05 0.36 -7.56
N VAL A 50 -1.56 1.57 -7.77
CA VAL A 50 -1.63 2.60 -6.74
C VAL A 50 -3.09 2.92 -6.47
N SER A 51 -3.49 2.93 -5.21
CA SER A 51 -4.84 3.30 -4.81
C SER A 51 -4.82 4.69 -4.21
N TYR A 52 -5.78 5.52 -4.58
CA TYR A 52 -5.92 6.88 -4.10
C TYR A 52 -7.24 7.06 -3.37
N TRP A 53 -7.20 7.81 -2.29
CA TRP A 53 -8.41 8.24 -1.56
C TRP A 53 -8.39 9.75 -1.39
N ARG A 54 -9.56 10.33 -1.48
CA ARG A 54 -9.78 11.72 -1.07
C ARG A 54 -10.66 11.70 0.16
N ALA A 55 -10.20 12.32 1.23
CA ALA A 55 -10.98 12.46 2.45
C ALA A 55 -11.82 13.73 2.45
N GLY A 56 -12.92 13.71 3.21
CA GLY A 56 -13.82 14.85 3.34
C GLY A 56 -13.18 16.08 3.98
N ASN A 57 -12.08 15.89 4.73
CA ASN A 57 -11.28 16.97 5.33
C ASN A 57 -10.32 17.65 4.34
N GLY A 58 -10.28 17.23 3.07
CA GLY A 58 -9.40 17.75 2.05
C GLY A 58 -8.06 17.03 1.91
N GLN A 59 -7.75 16.07 2.78
CA GLN A 59 -6.54 15.26 2.64
C GLN A 59 -6.69 14.24 1.53
N SER A 60 -5.57 13.94 0.86
CA SER A 60 -5.48 12.85 -0.09
C SER A 60 -4.45 11.82 0.37
N PHE A 61 -4.72 10.56 0.08
CA PHE A 61 -3.87 9.45 0.45
C PHE A 61 -3.57 8.60 -0.77
N ALA A 62 -2.39 8.01 -0.78
CA ALA A 62 -2.02 7.03 -1.81
C ALA A 62 -1.47 5.77 -1.13
N LEU A 63 -1.94 4.61 -1.57
CA LEU A 63 -1.38 3.32 -1.18
C LEU A 63 -0.46 2.87 -2.29
N VAL A 64 0.84 2.87 -2.01
CA VAL A 64 1.90 2.61 -3.00
C VAL A 64 2.73 1.43 -2.54
N PRO A 65 3.03 0.45 -3.43
CA PRO A 65 3.94 -0.62 -3.09
C PRO A 65 5.39 -0.11 -3.06
N VAL A 66 6.06 -0.33 -1.95
CA VAL A 66 7.46 0.01 -1.73
C VAL A 66 8.21 -1.28 -1.39
N ASN A 67 9.12 -1.72 -2.25
CA ASN A 67 9.87 -2.97 -2.06
C ASN A 67 8.95 -4.17 -1.72
N GLY A 68 7.82 -4.29 -2.41
CA GLY A 68 6.86 -5.37 -2.20
C GLY A 68 5.89 -5.19 -1.04
N GLN A 69 5.99 -4.11 -0.27
CA GLN A 69 5.09 -3.80 0.84
C GLN A 69 4.18 -2.63 0.50
N GLN A 70 2.90 -2.75 0.82
CA GLN A 70 1.95 -1.65 0.67
C GLN A 70 2.17 -0.62 1.78
N MET A 71 2.41 0.62 1.41
CA MET A 71 2.60 1.71 2.35
C MET A 71 1.59 2.83 2.08
N LEU A 72 1.08 3.41 3.16
CA LEU A 72 0.15 4.53 3.08
C LEU A 72 0.93 5.85 3.06
N PHE A 73 0.75 6.60 1.99
CA PHE A 73 1.34 7.91 1.75
C PHE A 73 0.27 8.98 2.01
N VAL A 74 0.70 10.09 2.54
CA VAL A 74 -0.13 11.28 2.77
C VAL A 74 0.33 12.38 1.82
N ASP A 75 -0.60 13.14 1.27
CA ASP A 75 -0.29 14.26 0.39
C ASP A 75 0.49 15.36 1.13
N THR A 76 1.43 15.95 0.43
CA THR A 76 2.27 17.03 0.92
C THR A 76 2.29 18.20 -0.06
N VAL A 77 2.86 19.31 0.34
CA VAL A 77 2.98 20.50 -0.51
C VAL A 77 3.81 20.16 -1.75
N SER A 78 3.30 20.54 -2.91
CA SER A 78 3.98 20.43 -4.19
C SER A 78 3.70 21.66 -5.05
N ALA A 79 4.76 22.20 -5.68
CA ALA A 79 4.62 23.32 -6.60
C ALA A 79 3.90 22.93 -7.89
N SER A 80 4.04 21.70 -8.34
CA SER A 80 3.34 21.12 -9.49
C SER A 80 3.08 19.64 -9.27
N GLY A 81 2.00 19.13 -9.85
CA GLY A 81 1.58 17.76 -9.65
C GLY A 81 1.09 17.50 -8.24
N ALA A 82 1.05 16.24 -7.85
CA ALA A 82 0.68 15.79 -6.52
C ALA A 82 1.83 15.01 -5.89
N ARG A 83 2.19 15.36 -4.69
CA ARG A 83 3.29 14.75 -3.94
C ARG A 83 2.74 14.08 -2.69
N TYR A 84 3.10 12.82 -2.51
CA TYR A 84 2.71 12.01 -1.37
C TYR A 84 3.95 11.49 -0.66
N GLN A 85 3.93 11.45 0.67
CA GLN A 85 5.08 11.02 1.46
C GLN A 85 4.69 9.97 2.49
N ALA A 86 5.54 8.97 2.64
CA ALA A 86 5.50 7.97 3.70
C ALA A 86 6.92 7.76 4.22
N GLY A 87 7.22 8.27 5.43
CA GLY A 87 8.56 8.22 5.98
C GLY A 87 9.59 8.85 5.02
N ARG A 88 10.58 8.06 4.62
CA ARG A 88 11.65 8.47 3.71
C ARG A 88 11.28 8.44 2.23
N TYR A 89 10.10 7.90 1.87
CA TYR A 89 9.70 7.70 0.49
C TYR A 89 8.75 8.79 0.03
N THR A 90 8.91 9.19 -1.24
CA THR A 90 8.04 10.15 -1.90
C THR A 90 7.49 9.54 -3.18
N TRP A 91 6.17 9.57 -3.34
CA TRP A 91 5.47 9.28 -4.58
C TRP A 91 5.01 10.61 -5.19
N TRP A 92 5.56 10.98 -6.33
CA TRP A 92 5.23 12.21 -7.02
C TRP A 92 4.58 11.90 -8.34
N THR A 93 3.42 12.50 -8.59
CA THR A 93 2.67 12.34 -9.84
C THR A 93 2.48 13.68 -10.52
N LYS A 94 2.58 13.68 -11.83
CA LYS A 94 2.29 14.84 -12.68
C LYS A 94 1.61 14.36 -13.96
N GLY A 95 0.35 14.75 -14.16
CA GLY A 95 -0.45 14.22 -15.25
C GLY A 95 -0.59 12.70 -15.13
N LYS A 96 -0.19 11.98 -16.17
CA LYS A 96 -0.23 10.50 -16.20
C LYS A 96 1.05 9.84 -15.70
N GLU A 97 2.04 10.61 -15.31
CA GLU A 97 3.36 10.12 -14.91
C GLU A 97 3.50 10.03 -13.38
N GLY A 98 4.33 9.12 -12.91
CA GLY A 98 4.64 8.97 -11.50
C GLY A 98 6.05 8.45 -11.27
N THR A 99 6.62 8.80 -10.11
CA THR A 99 7.96 8.39 -9.69
C THR A 99 7.99 8.16 -8.19
N LEU A 100 8.55 7.03 -7.77
CA LEU A 100 8.78 6.71 -6.36
C LEU A 100 10.27 6.83 -6.05
N ARG A 101 10.59 7.69 -5.10
CA ARG A 101 11.97 7.93 -4.67
C ARG A 101 12.15 7.66 -3.19
N ASP A 102 13.36 7.23 -2.86
CA ASP A 102 13.88 7.23 -1.51
C ASP A 102 14.64 8.54 -1.30
N GLU A 103 14.13 9.43 -0.45
CA GLU A 103 14.69 10.78 -0.25
C GLU A 103 16.01 10.78 0.54
N ILE A 104 16.36 9.66 1.18
CA ILE A 104 17.63 9.51 1.91
C ILE A 104 18.71 8.92 1.02
N ALA A 105 18.33 8.25 -0.07
CA ALA A 105 19.29 7.72 -1.02
C ALA A 105 20.07 8.83 -1.74
N ASP A 106 21.20 8.48 -2.33
CA ASP A 106 22.00 9.40 -3.14
C ASP A 106 21.12 10.03 -4.23
N GLN A 107 21.31 11.33 -4.49
CA GLN A 107 20.56 12.07 -5.51
C GLN A 107 20.70 11.46 -6.92
N ASN A 108 21.81 10.78 -7.19
CA ASN A 108 22.05 10.09 -8.45
C ASN A 108 21.54 8.65 -8.46
N ALA A 109 21.01 8.16 -7.34
CA ALA A 109 20.43 6.81 -7.30
C ALA A 109 19.17 6.75 -8.19
N ALA A 110 19.00 5.60 -8.85
CA ALA A 110 17.77 5.35 -9.61
C ALA A 110 16.55 5.36 -8.69
N PRO A 111 15.40 5.89 -9.14
CA PRO A 111 14.17 5.82 -8.37
C PRO A 111 13.76 4.35 -8.15
N LEU A 112 13.04 4.10 -7.06
CA LEU A 112 12.48 2.76 -6.78
C LEU A 112 11.46 2.34 -7.84
N LEU A 113 10.61 3.27 -8.25
CA LEU A 113 9.72 3.15 -9.41
C LEU A 113 9.97 4.36 -10.31
N GLY A 114 10.53 4.12 -11.49
CA GLY A 114 10.91 5.18 -12.42
C GLY A 114 10.12 5.15 -13.71
N ASP A 115 9.93 6.32 -14.29
CA ASP A 115 9.24 6.50 -15.57
C ASP A 115 7.90 5.77 -15.63
N CYS A 116 7.12 5.88 -14.55
CA CYS A 116 5.82 5.25 -14.46
C CYS A 116 4.79 6.06 -15.26
N VAL A 117 4.03 5.39 -16.11
CA VAL A 117 2.96 5.99 -16.91
C VAL A 117 1.67 5.21 -16.67
N GLN A 118 0.57 5.92 -16.48
CA GLN A 118 -0.73 5.30 -16.32
C GLN A 118 -1.06 4.41 -17.51
N VAL A 119 -1.51 3.19 -17.21
CA VAL A 119 -2.00 2.27 -18.23
C VAL A 119 -3.42 2.69 -18.61
N GLU A 120 -3.64 3.01 -19.88
CA GLU A 120 -4.98 3.37 -20.36
C GLU A 120 -5.87 2.12 -20.41
N LYS A 121 -7.07 2.24 -19.81
CA LYS A 121 -8.10 1.23 -20.00
C LYS A 121 -8.55 1.27 -21.46
N LYS A 122 -8.40 0.16 -22.19
CA LYS A 122 -9.01 0.03 -23.51
C LYS A 122 -10.52 0.23 -23.37
N LYS A 123 -11.06 1.28 -23.99
CA LYS A 123 -12.50 1.42 -24.16
C LYS A 123 -12.98 0.24 -24.97
N LYS A 124 -13.88 -0.59 -24.41
CA LYS A 124 -14.59 -1.58 -25.20
C LYS A 124 -15.35 -0.81 -26.28
N LYS A 125 -14.98 -0.99 -27.56
CA LYS A 125 -15.84 -0.55 -28.64
C LYS A 125 -17.15 -1.32 -28.51
N LYS A 126 -18.24 -0.63 -28.24
CA LYS A 126 -19.57 -1.15 -28.47
C LYS A 126 -19.71 -1.25 -29.99
N GLY A 127 -19.53 -2.46 -30.49
CA GLY A 127 -19.90 -2.80 -31.85
C GLY A 127 -21.34 -3.22 -31.91
#